data_b2b4598df5760a81a7a2be8015df8a0a
#
_entry.id   b2b4598df5760a81a7a2be8015df8a0a
#
_cell.length_a   1.000
_cell.length_b   1.000
_cell.length_c   1.000
_cell.angle_alpha   90.00
_cell.angle_beta   90.00
_cell.angle_gamma   90.00
#
_symmetry.space_group_name_H-M   'P 1'
#
loop_
_entity.id
_entity.type
_entity.pdbx_description
1 polymer ?
#
loop_
_entity_poly.entity_id
_entity_poly.type
_entity_poly.pdbx_seq_one_letter_code
_entity_poly.pdbx_strand_id
1 'polypeptide(L)'
;MKPVALIAFLLATTSAPAAPDLILAETWQGQDVRSWAMSEKLDGVRAYWDGHQLNSRAGYPFQPPAGFLADYPPWPLDGELYRGRGQFENTSAAVRAADGDWSGIHLHVFDVPQATGDLYQRLATLEHWLHDHPQARIRVIAQTPVKNREHITAALQTIEQQGGE
;
A
#
# COMPACT_ATOMS: atom_id res chain seq x y z
N MET A 1 -49.13 11.26 40.83
CA MET A 1 -48.49 10.31 39.88
C MET A 1 -47.43 11.08 39.10
N LYS A 2 -46.16 10.76 39.27
CA LYS A 2 -45.05 11.42 38.55
C LYS A 2 -44.78 10.59 37.29
N PRO A 3 -44.57 11.18 36.08
CA PRO A 3 -44.23 10.45 34.91
C PRO A 3 -42.77 9.97 34.97
N VAL A 4 -42.58 8.67 34.71
CA VAL A 4 -41.23 8.09 34.52
C VAL A 4 -40.85 8.29 33.07
N ALA A 5 -39.82 9.10 32.82
CA ALA A 5 -39.26 9.27 31.49
C ALA A 5 -38.35 8.08 31.15
N LEU A 6 -38.73 7.29 30.17
CA LEU A 6 -37.91 6.21 29.63
C LEU A 6 -36.90 6.82 28.66
N ILE A 7 -35.63 6.88 29.06
CA ILE A 7 -34.55 7.29 28.17
C ILE A 7 -34.10 6.05 27.39
N ALA A 8 -34.47 5.99 26.12
CA ALA A 8 -33.95 4.96 25.20
C ALA A 8 -32.54 5.31 24.77
N PHE A 9 -31.52 4.53 25.21
CA PHE A 9 -30.17 4.62 24.73
C PHE A 9 -30.09 3.96 23.34
N LEU A 10 -29.94 4.76 22.29
CA LEU A 10 -29.61 4.26 20.95
C LEU A 10 -28.14 3.85 20.96
N LEU A 11 -27.85 2.55 21.04
CA LEU A 11 -26.51 2.01 20.77
C LEU A 11 -26.25 2.13 19.27
N ALA A 12 -25.48 3.14 18.87
CA ALA A 12 -24.94 3.20 17.53
C ALA A 12 -23.91 2.07 17.37
N THR A 13 -24.30 1.00 16.68
CA THR A 13 -23.36 -0.04 16.26
C THR A 13 -22.48 0.54 15.16
N THR A 14 -21.27 0.95 15.50
CA THR A 14 -20.23 1.23 14.51
C THR A 14 -19.83 -0.10 13.89
N SER A 15 -20.32 -0.40 12.67
CA SER A 15 -19.79 -1.53 11.91
C SER A 15 -18.31 -1.27 11.63
N ALA A 16 -17.45 -2.28 11.88
CA ALA A 16 -16.06 -2.21 11.43
C ALA A 16 -16.04 -1.98 9.91
N PRO A 17 -15.13 -1.14 9.39
CA PRO A 17 -14.98 -0.96 7.96
C PRO A 17 -14.71 -2.31 7.29
N ALA A 18 -15.31 -2.54 6.12
CA ALA A 18 -15.02 -3.73 5.34
C ALA A 18 -13.56 -3.68 4.89
N ALA A 19 -12.82 -4.77 5.13
CA ALA A 19 -11.47 -4.89 4.60
C ALA A 19 -11.52 -4.84 3.07
N PRO A 20 -10.59 -4.13 2.40
CA PRO A 20 -10.53 -4.10 0.95
C PRO A 20 -10.22 -5.50 0.41
N ASP A 21 -10.79 -5.84 -0.74
CA ASP A 21 -10.50 -7.09 -1.46
C ASP A 21 -9.13 -6.93 -2.17
N LEU A 22 -8.07 -7.30 -1.48
CA LEU A 22 -6.69 -7.14 -1.93
C LEU A 22 -6.13 -8.46 -2.44
N ILE A 23 -5.42 -8.42 -3.56
CA ILE A 23 -4.67 -9.56 -4.07
C ILE A 23 -3.61 -9.97 -3.05
N LEU A 24 -3.57 -11.28 -2.73
CA LEU A 24 -2.58 -11.85 -1.83
C LEU A 24 -1.47 -12.53 -2.63
N ALA A 25 -0.24 -12.35 -2.18
CA ALA A 25 0.90 -13.07 -2.74
C ALA A 25 0.82 -14.56 -2.41
N GLU A 26 1.14 -15.39 -3.39
CA GLU A 26 1.32 -16.84 -3.26
C GLU A 26 2.80 -17.20 -3.43
N THR A 27 3.21 -18.29 -2.80
CA THR A 27 4.58 -18.81 -2.99
C THR A 27 4.72 -19.40 -4.38
N TRP A 28 5.75 -18.98 -5.12
CA TRP A 28 6.07 -19.56 -6.43
C TRP A 28 6.41 -21.04 -6.29
N GLN A 29 5.71 -21.90 -7.02
CA GLN A 29 5.83 -23.35 -6.99
C GLN A 29 6.61 -23.91 -8.21
N GLY A 30 7.38 -23.05 -8.90
CA GLY A 30 8.16 -23.46 -10.06
C GLY A 30 7.41 -23.36 -11.40
N GLN A 31 6.28 -22.64 -11.43
CA GLN A 31 5.52 -22.38 -12.67
C GLN A 31 6.40 -21.66 -13.70
N ASP A 32 6.01 -21.73 -14.96
CA ASP A 32 6.64 -20.96 -16.03
C ASP A 32 6.45 -19.46 -15.78
N VAL A 33 7.55 -18.74 -15.69
CA VAL A 33 7.58 -17.31 -15.37
C VAL A 33 7.73 -16.40 -16.60
N ARG A 34 7.76 -16.98 -17.79
CA ARG A 34 7.77 -16.20 -19.03
C ARG A 34 6.51 -15.34 -19.09
N SER A 35 6.65 -14.09 -19.48
CA SER A 35 5.59 -13.06 -19.45
C SER A 35 5.18 -12.57 -18.05
N TRP A 36 5.88 -12.93 -16.98
CA TRP A 36 5.69 -12.38 -15.65
C TRP A 36 6.53 -11.11 -15.49
N ALA A 37 6.06 -10.25 -14.56
CA ALA A 37 6.86 -9.17 -14.01
C ALA A 37 7.39 -9.58 -12.64
N MET A 38 8.56 -9.08 -12.28
CA MET A 38 9.10 -9.17 -10.92
C MET A 38 9.37 -7.79 -10.35
N SER A 39 9.23 -7.66 -9.05
CA SER A 39 9.58 -6.47 -8.28
C SER A 39 10.21 -6.88 -6.96
N GLU A 40 10.94 -5.97 -6.32
CA GLU A 40 11.40 -6.15 -4.95
C GLU A 40 10.19 -6.22 -4.01
N LYS A 41 10.20 -7.18 -3.09
CA LYS A 41 9.24 -7.22 -1.97
C LYS A 41 9.73 -6.24 -0.91
N LEU A 42 8.98 -5.17 -0.71
CA LEU A 42 9.31 -4.19 0.31
C LEU A 42 8.83 -4.67 1.68
N ASP A 43 9.70 -4.58 2.67
CA ASP A 43 9.38 -4.90 4.06
C ASP A 43 8.89 -3.65 4.79
N GLY A 44 7.62 -3.37 4.64
CA GLY A 44 6.91 -2.22 5.18
C GLY A 44 5.54 -2.56 5.76
N VAL A 45 4.59 -1.66 5.67
CA VAL A 45 3.23 -1.85 6.13
C VAL A 45 2.26 -1.66 4.99
N ARG A 46 1.57 -2.75 4.57
CA ARG A 46 0.61 -2.67 3.48
C ARG A 46 -0.49 -1.66 3.77
N ALA A 47 -0.75 -0.80 2.79
CA ALA A 47 -1.76 0.23 2.87
C ALA A 47 -2.53 0.34 1.56
N TYR A 48 -3.83 0.54 1.70
CA TYR A 48 -4.77 0.75 0.62
C TYR A 48 -5.32 2.17 0.69
N TRP A 49 -5.14 2.94 -0.35
CA TRP A 49 -5.77 4.22 -0.57
C TRP A 49 -7.07 4.02 -1.33
N ASP A 50 -8.21 4.46 -0.82
CA ASP A 50 -9.52 4.24 -1.44
C ASP A 50 -10.00 5.41 -2.32
N GLY A 51 -9.16 6.44 -2.47
CA GLY A 51 -9.47 7.71 -3.13
C GLY A 51 -9.76 8.85 -2.14
N HIS A 52 -9.91 8.53 -0.84
CA HIS A 52 -10.24 9.50 0.22
C HIS A 52 -9.47 9.24 1.52
N GLN A 53 -9.22 7.98 1.84
CA GLN A 53 -8.63 7.55 3.10
C GLN A 53 -7.58 6.45 2.89
N LEU A 54 -6.50 6.52 3.65
CA LEU A 54 -5.47 5.49 3.66
C LEU A 54 -5.80 4.46 4.74
N ASN A 55 -5.97 3.21 4.34
CA ASN A 55 -6.43 2.12 5.19
C ASN A 55 -5.40 0.99 5.28
N SER A 56 -5.35 0.32 6.42
CA SER A 56 -4.59 -0.90 6.59
C SER A 56 -5.23 -2.06 5.82
N ARG A 57 -4.51 -3.17 5.65
CA ARG A 57 -5.02 -4.42 5.07
C ARG A 57 -6.30 -4.93 5.75
N ALA A 58 -6.49 -4.64 7.04
CA ALA A 58 -7.67 -5.01 7.81
C ALA A 58 -8.82 -3.99 7.71
N GLY A 59 -8.67 -2.93 6.90
CA GLY A 59 -9.67 -1.89 6.71
C GLY A 59 -9.64 -0.77 7.76
N TYR A 60 -8.72 -0.80 8.73
CA TYR A 60 -8.60 0.27 9.72
C TYR A 60 -7.86 1.48 9.12
N PRO A 61 -8.37 2.70 9.35
CA PRO A 61 -7.73 3.91 8.84
C PRO A 61 -6.39 4.18 9.53
N PHE A 62 -5.41 4.57 8.73
CA PHE A 62 -4.20 5.23 9.24
C PHE A 62 -4.51 6.70 9.53
N GLN A 63 -3.68 7.30 10.38
CA GLN A 63 -3.75 8.73 10.73
C GLN A 63 -2.45 9.44 10.36
N PRO A 64 -2.20 9.63 9.04
CA PRO A 64 -1.00 10.32 8.60
C PRO A 64 -1.02 11.79 9.03
N PRO A 65 0.14 12.45 9.19
CA PRO A 65 0.21 13.85 9.51
C PRO A 65 -0.39 14.72 8.40
N ALA A 66 -0.77 15.94 8.76
CA ALA A 66 -1.31 16.91 7.81
C ALA A 66 -0.38 17.08 6.59
N GLY A 67 -0.96 17.06 5.40
CA GLY A 67 -0.24 17.19 4.14
C GLY A 67 0.39 15.90 3.59
N PHE A 68 0.40 14.80 4.33
CA PHE A 68 0.95 13.53 3.81
C PHE A 68 0.16 13.00 2.60
N LEU A 69 -1.15 13.16 2.62
CA LEU A 69 -2.06 12.74 1.54
C LEU A 69 -2.31 13.84 0.49
N ALA A 70 -1.60 14.97 0.59
CA ALA A 70 -1.67 16.00 -0.44
C ALA A 70 -1.22 15.40 -1.78
N ASP A 71 -1.91 15.77 -2.84
CA ASP A 71 -1.64 15.33 -4.21
C ASP A 71 -1.83 13.80 -4.44
N TYR A 72 -2.54 13.10 -3.56
CA TYR A 72 -2.96 11.74 -3.84
C TYR A 72 -4.10 11.74 -4.88
N PRO A 73 -4.13 10.76 -5.81
CA PRO A 73 -5.17 10.70 -6.82
C PRO A 73 -6.56 10.37 -6.23
N PRO A 74 -7.66 10.77 -6.89
CA PRO A 74 -9.02 10.48 -6.42
C PRO A 74 -9.50 9.05 -6.74
N TRP A 75 -8.57 8.11 -6.96
CA TRP A 75 -8.85 6.69 -7.22
C TRP A 75 -7.98 5.79 -6.37
N PRO A 76 -8.38 4.51 -6.19
CA PRO A 76 -7.67 3.58 -5.32
C PRO A 76 -6.25 3.25 -5.76
N LEU A 77 -5.39 3.07 -4.74
CA LEU A 77 -4.03 2.57 -4.88
C LEU A 77 -3.79 1.44 -3.87
N ASP A 78 -3.05 0.42 -4.28
CA ASP A 78 -2.58 -0.65 -3.41
C ASP A 78 -1.06 -0.61 -3.33
N GLY A 79 -0.51 -0.56 -2.12
CA GLY A 79 0.92 -0.35 -1.94
C GLY A 79 1.41 -0.66 -0.54
N GLU A 80 2.65 -0.28 -0.31
CA GLU A 80 3.37 -0.49 0.93
C GLU A 80 3.84 0.86 1.49
N LEU A 81 3.49 1.18 2.74
CA LEU A 81 4.11 2.28 3.47
C LEU A 81 5.53 1.85 3.82
N TYR A 82 6.51 2.53 3.25
CA TYR A 82 7.89 2.10 3.31
C TYR A 82 8.83 3.28 3.49
N ARG A 83 9.84 3.13 4.34
CA ARG A 83 10.85 4.14 4.66
C ARG A 83 12.24 3.77 4.11
N GLY A 84 12.46 2.50 3.83
CA GLY A 84 13.75 1.98 3.40
C GLY A 84 14.04 0.59 3.98
N ARG A 85 15.09 -0.06 3.48
CA ARG A 85 15.52 -1.39 3.92
C ARG A 85 15.93 -1.37 5.39
N GLY A 86 15.57 -2.41 6.14
CA GLY A 86 15.83 -2.52 7.57
C GLY A 86 15.06 -1.53 8.45
N GLN A 87 14.00 -0.88 7.91
CA GLN A 87 13.23 0.12 8.64
C GLN A 87 11.80 -0.34 8.97
N PHE A 88 11.52 -1.65 8.89
CA PHE A 88 10.18 -2.18 9.17
C PHE A 88 9.65 -1.76 10.54
N GLU A 89 10.41 -2.00 11.61
CA GLU A 89 9.99 -1.70 12.98
C GLU A 89 9.71 -0.20 13.17
N ASN A 90 10.57 0.67 12.63
CA ASN A 90 10.40 2.12 12.69
C ASN A 90 9.18 2.57 11.86
N THR A 91 8.97 1.99 10.68
CA THR A 91 7.81 2.27 9.84
C THR A 91 6.52 1.82 10.53
N SER A 92 6.51 0.58 11.04
CA SER A 92 5.35 -0.01 11.73
C SER A 92 4.99 0.76 13.01
N ALA A 93 5.97 1.17 13.80
CA ALA A 93 5.74 2.00 14.99
C ALA A 93 5.15 3.38 14.60
N ALA A 94 5.74 4.04 13.60
CA ALA A 94 5.29 5.36 13.16
C ALA A 94 3.83 5.35 12.67
N VAL A 95 3.44 4.39 11.83
CA VAL A 95 2.09 4.38 11.24
C VAL A 95 0.99 3.95 12.21
N ARG A 96 1.36 3.34 13.36
CA ARG A 96 0.42 2.93 14.41
C ARG A 96 0.24 3.98 15.51
N ALA A 97 1.20 4.87 15.70
CA ALA A 97 1.14 5.92 16.69
C ALA A 97 0.35 7.12 16.15
N ALA A 98 -0.47 7.75 17.01
CA ALA A 98 -1.26 8.93 16.63
C ALA A 98 -0.38 10.14 16.27
N ASP A 99 0.81 10.22 16.87
CA ASP A 99 1.83 11.27 16.68
C ASP A 99 3.14 10.70 16.09
N GLY A 100 3.04 9.61 15.34
CA GLY A 100 4.21 8.92 14.79
C GLY A 100 4.98 9.78 13.78
N ASP A 101 6.30 9.55 13.73
CA ASP A 101 7.15 10.22 12.77
C ASP A 101 7.03 9.56 11.37
N TRP A 102 6.30 10.21 10.46
CA TRP A 102 6.14 9.78 9.07
C TRP A 102 7.20 10.36 8.12
N SER A 103 8.26 10.99 8.65
CA SER A 103 9.35 11.49 7.81
C SER A 103 10.02 10.33 7.05
N GLY A 104 10.29 10.54 5.77
CA GLY A 104 10.86 9.52 4.90
C GLY A 104 9.92 8.38 4.48
N ILE A 105 8.72 8.25 5.07
CA ILE A 105 7.73 7.27 4.61
C ILE A 105 7.09 7.76 3.30
N HIS A 106 6.93 6.84 2.35
CA HIS A 106 6.14 7.02 1.13
C HIS A 106 5.23 5.80 0.95
N LEU A 107 4.12 5.98 0.24
CA LEU A 107 3.34 4.86 -0.28
C LEU A 107 4.00 4.36 -1.55
N HIS A 108 4.57 3.17 -1.50
CA HIS A 108 5.15 2.48 -2.65
C HIS A 108 4.10 1.60 -3.30
N VAL A 109 3.58 2.04 -4.46
CA VAL A 109 2.43 1.43 -5.13
C VAL A 109 2.88 0.32 -6.05
N PHE A 110 2.24 -0.84 -5.94
CA PHE A 110 2.43 -1.99 -6.79
C PHE A 110 1.19 -2.33 -7.64
N ASP A 111 0.02 -1.72 -7.36
CA ASP A 111 -1.15 -1.81 -8.22
C ASP A 111 -2.06 -0.58 -8.14
N VAL A 112 -2.81 -0.34 -9.22
CA VAL A 112 -3.90 0.64 -9.34
C VAL A 112 -5.19 -0.13 -9.69
N PRO A 113 -5.90 -0.67 -8.69
CA PRO A 113 -6.90 -1.73 -8.89
C PRO A 113 -8.07 -1.36 -9.81
N GLN A 114 -8.45 -0.08 -9.88
CA GLN A 114 -9.56 0.38 -10.73
C GLN A 114 -9.12 0.90 -12.10
N ALA A 115 -7.82 0.98 -12.37
CA ALA A 115 -7.34 1.34 -13.69
C ALA A 115 -7.51 0.15 -14.67
N THR A 116 -7.73 0.45 -15.94
CA THR A 116 -7.90 -0.55 -16.98
C THR A 116 -6.58 -1.05 -17.54
N GLY A 117 -6.59 -2.25 -18.13
CA GLY A 117 -5.43 -2.83 -18.79
C GLY A 117 -4.61 -3.79 -17.92
N ASP A 118 -3.43 -4.14 -18.40
CA ASP A 118 -2.47 -4.97 -17.67
C ASP A 118 -1.77 -4.17 -16.56
N LEU A 119 -0.93 -4.84 -15.77
CA LEU A 119 -0.22 -4.21 -14.65
C LEU A 119 0.59 -2.96 -15.08
N TYR A 120 1.29 -3.04 -16.21
CA TYR A 120 2.11 -1.93 -16.69
C TYR A 120 1.25 -0.71 -17.07
N GLN A 121 0.12 -0.95 -17.72
CA GLN A 121 -0.82 0.10 -18.11
C GLN A 121 -1.47 0.74 -16.88
N ARG A 122 -1.83 -0.07 -15.88
CA ARG A 122 -2.38 0.45 -14.62
C ARG A 122 -1.37 1.31 -13.86
N LEU A 123 -0.12 0.85 -13.74
CA LEU A 123 0.93 1.64 -13.08
C LEU A 123 1.30 2.91 -13.88
N ALA A 124 1.32 2.84 -15.21
CA ALA A 124 1.56 4.01 -16.06
C ALA A 124 0.51 5.13 -15.85
N THR A 125 -0.74 4.77 -15.51
CA THR A 125 -1.76 5.77 -15.13
C THR A 125 -1.33 6.57 -13.92
N LEU A 126 -0.75 5.92 -12.90
CA LEU A 126 -0.23 6.60 -11.73
C LEU A 126 1.04 7.40 -12.03
N GLU A 127 1.96 6.85 -12.83
CA GLU A 127 3.18 7.58 -13.24
C GLU A 127 2.84 8.88 -13.96
N HIS A 128 1.82 8.86 -14.82
CA HIS A 128 1.34 10.06 -15.48
C HIS A 128 0.78 11.09 -14.48
N TRP A 129 0.00 10.66 -13.49
CA TRP A 129 -0.48 11.54 -12.42
C TRP A 129 0.67 12.18 -11.64
N LEU A 130 1.67 11.38 -11.28
CA LEU A 130 2.82 11.83 -10.49
C LEU A 130 3.71 12.82 -11.24
N HIS A 131 3.71 12.80 -12.58
CA HIS A 131 4.41 13.80 -13.36
C HIS A 131 3.88 15.23 -13.07
N ASP A 132 2.56 15.36 -12.91
CA ASP A 132 1.92 16.64 -12.62
C ASP A 132 1.84 16.92 -11.10
N HIS A 133 2.12 15.92 -10.26
CA HIS A 133 2.07 15.97 -8.79
C HIS A 133 3.39 15.50 -8.14
N PRO A 134 4.53 16.15 -8.44
CA PRO A 134 5.85 15.66 -8.02
C PRO A 134 6.08 15.69 -6.50
N GLN A 135 5.24 16.40 -5.74
CA GLN A 135 5.30 16.47 -4.27
C GLN A 135 4.54 15.36 -3.57
N ALA A 136 3.74 14.56 -4.29
CA ALA A 136 3.00 13.44 -3.70
C ALA A 136 3.94 12.47 -2.99
N ARG A 137 3.55 12.03 -1.79
CA ARG A 137 4.28 11.02 -1.01
C ARG A 137 4.04 9.60 -1.54
N ILE A 138 4.12 9.46 -2.87
CA ILE A 138 3.89 8.21 -3.60
C ILE A 138 5.13 7.88 -4.43
N ARG A 139 5.40 6.58 -4.58
CA ARG A 139 6.39 6.02 -5.51
C ARG A 139 5.77 4.82 -6.21
N VAL A 140 6.08 4.61 -7.47
CA VAL A 140 5.70 3.37 -8.17
C VAL A 140 6.82 2.36 -7.99
N ILE A 141 6.48 1.12 -7.61
CA ILE A 141 7.46 0.03 -7.53
C ILE A 141 7.81 -0.42 -8.94
N ALA A 142 9.10 -0.37 -9.25
CA ALA A 142 9.61 -0.80 -10.55
C ALA A 142 9.26 -2.25 -10.83
N GLN A 143 8.66 -2.50 -12.01
CA GLN A 143 8.32 -3.84 -12.50
C GLN A 143 9.28 -4.23 -13.62
N THR A 144 9.96 -5.36 -13.45
CA THR A 144 10.93 -5.85 -14.43
C THR A 144 10.38 -7.10 -15.12
N PRO A 145 10.26 -7.13 -16.47
CA PRO A 145 9.86 -8.33 -17.19
C PRO A 145 10.83 -9.49 -16.92
N VAL A 146 10.27 -10.63 -16.53
CA VAL A 146 11.06 -11.84 -16.26
C VAL A 146 11.48 -12.47 -17.57
N LYS A 147 12.77 -12.76 -17.73
CA LYS A 147 13.32 -13.44 -18.91
C LYS A 147 13.28 -14.96 -18.77
N ASN A 148 13.74 -15.45 -17.63
CA ASN A 148 13.85 -16.87 -17.27
C ASN A 148 14.09 -17.01 -15.76
N ARG A 149 14.24 -18.24 -15.27
CA ARG A 149 14.50 -18.55 -13.87
C ARG A 149 15.83 -17.96 -13.38
N GLU A 150 16.87 -18.04 -14.20
CA GLU A 150 18.21 -17.54 -13.88
C GLU A 150 18.18 -16.03 -13.64
N HIS A 151 17.34 -15.29 -14.40
CA HIS A 151 17.14 -13.85 -14.20
C HIS A 151 16.51 -13.54 -12.84
N ILE A 152 15.54 -14.33 -12.38
CA ILE A 152 14.95 -14.17 -11.04
C ILE A 152 16.01 -14.44 -9.97
N THR A 153 16.77 -15.53 -10.11
CA THR A 153 17.80 -15.90 -9.12
C THR A 153 18.87 -14.81 -9.01
N ALA A 154 19.34 -14.27 -10.13
CA ALA A 154 20.31 -13.19 -10.14
C ALA A 154 19.78 -11.90 -9.52
N ALA A 155 18.51 -11.54 -9.82
CA ALA A 155 17.85 -10.38 -9.22
C ALA A 155 17.72 -10.55 -7.70
N LEU A 156 17.26 -11.71 -7.24
CA LEU A 156 17.11 -12.02 -5.81
C LEU A 156 18.46 -11.90 -5.09
N GLN A 157 19.53 -12.52 -5.61
CA GLN A 157 20.86 -12.42 -5.02
C GLN A 157 21.33 -10.96 -4.91
N THR A 158 21.05 -10.14 -5.92
CA THR A 158 21.42 -8.72 -5.91
C THR A 158 20.65 -7.96 -4.82
N ILE A 159 19.35 -8.21 -4.69
CA ILE A 159 18.49 -7.58 -3.69
C ILE A 159 18.93 -8.00 -2.27
N GLU A 160 19.16 -9.30 -2.02
CA GLU A 160 19.61 -9.83 -0.73
C GLU A 160 20.98 -9.25 -0.31
N GLN A 161 21.93 -9.14 -1.24
CA GLN A 161 23.24 -8.49 -0.97
C GLN A 161 23.11 -7.02 -0.55
N GLN A 162 22.03 -6.38 -0.95
CA GLN A 162 21.70 -5.00 -0.59
C GLN A 162 20.79 -4.90 0.64
N GLY A 163 20.48 -6.02 1.30
CA GLY A 163 19.61 -6.09 2.48
C GLY A 163 18.11 -5.94 2.19
N GLY A 164 17.68 -6.25 0.96
CA GLY A 164 16.26 -6.33 0.56
C GLY A 164 15.75 -7.77 0.54
N GLU A 165 14.47 -7.95 0.19
CA GLU A 165 13.77 -9.24 0.06
C GLU A 165 13.27 -9.47 -1.39
#